data_58d78c9ada3b69d843167caa6a6c5b77
#
_entry.id   58d78c9ada3b69d843167caa6a6c5b77
#
_cell.length_a   1.000
_cell.length_b   1.000
_cell.length_c   1.000
_cell.angle_alpha   90.00
_cell.angle_beta   90.00
_cell.angle_gamma   90.00
#
_symmetry.space_group_name_H-M   'P 1'
#
loop_
_entity.id
_entity.type
_entity.pdbx_description
1 polymer ?
#
loop_
_entity_poly.entity_id
_entity_poly.type
_entity_poly.pdbx_seq_one_letter_code
_entity_poly.pdbx_strand_id
1 'polypeptide(L)'
;MTCEDKKHCCIKIAKPIAMVVAGAVLTFGLITIGHKINDGLTHFRSFDRYITVKGLATKDVDADLAVWSVTFNVTGETLAGAQESLAASEKTVRDFLNTNGIKPEQVRLQNINVVDKKAQTYNNGGDMTLRFILSQTLVARTNDVASMVKASQNISDLVKAGVTLGDPNGGSTGVPQYLFTKINDIKPELIAEATKNARASAEQFAKDSGQEVGSIRTANQGYIQIEARDPGVSESESPQKSVRVVTTIDYLLGK
;
A
#
# COMPACT_ATOMS: atom_id res chain seq x y z
N MET A 1 -13.64 -2.27 101.89
CA MET A 1 -13.50 -1.69 100.57
C MET A 1 -13.35 -2.86 99.61
N THR A 2 -14.42 -3.24 99.01
CA THR A 2 -14.60 -4.46 98.23
C THR A 2 -14.13 -4.33 96.77
N CYS A 3 -13.63 -5.43 96.24
CA CYS A 3 -12.97 -5.56 94.90
C CYS A 3 -13.87 -5.21 93.68
N GLU A 4 -15.13 -4.88 93.90
CA GLU A 4 -16.11 -4.51 92.80
C GLU A 4 -15.99 -3.08 92.35
N ASP A 5 -15.58 -2.13 93.18
CA ASP A 5 -15.42 -0.72 92.78
C ASP A 5 -14.27 -0.45 91.84
N LYS A 6 -13.22 -1.30 91.78
CA LYS A 6 -12.10 -1.16 90.87
C LYS A 6 -12.45 -1.56 89.43
N LYS A 7 -13.37 -2.52 89.23
CA LYS A 7 -13.78 -2.94 87.85
C LYS A 7 -14.66 -1.90 87.18
N HIS A 8 -15.52 -1.19 87.97
CA HIS A 8 -16.38 -0.14 87.36
C HIS A 8 -15.62 1.14 86.99
N CYS A 9 -14.53 1.46 87.72
CA CYS A 9 -13.71 2.64 87.38
C CYS A 9 -12.86 2.41 86.14
N CYS A 10 -12.29 1.20 85.91
CA CYS A 10 -11.52 0.86 84.70
C CYS A 10 -12.39 0.82 83.43
N ILE A 11 -13.67 0.37 83.59
CA ILE A 11 -14.60 0.31 82.43
C ILE A 11 -15.06 1.71 82.01
N LYS A 12 -15.18 2.67 82.90
CA LYS A 12 -15.57 4.05 82.60
C LYS A 12 -14.49 4.83 81.89
N ILE A 13 -13.22 4.54 82.09
CA ILE A 13 -12.09 5.23 81.42
C ILE A 13 -11.70 4.50 80.15
N ALA A 14 -11.89 3.20 79.99
CA ALA A 14 -11.55 2.40 78.83
C ALA A 14 -12.47 2.74 77.61
N LYS A 15 -13.76 3.03 77.87
CA LYS A 15 -14.70 3.37 76.78
C LYS A 15 -14.33 4.64 75.94
N PRO A 16 -14.01 5.78 76.63
CA PRO A 16 -13.63 6.99 75.84
C PRO A 16 -12.29 6.83 75.16
N ILE A 17 -11.32 6.11 75.74
CA ILE A 17 -10.03 5.84 75.10
C ILE A 17 -10.21 4.95 73.83
N ALA A 18 -11.01 3.91 73.95
CA ALA A 18 -11.33 3.04 72.81
C ALA A 18 -12.02 3.83 71.66
N MET A 19 -12.90 4.80 72.02
CA MET A 19 -13.58 5.65 71.03
C MET A 19 -12.61 6.63 70.31
N VAL A 20 -11.64 7.18 71.03
CA VAL A 20 -10.59 8.05 70.48
C VAL A 20 -9.65 7.25 69.55
N VAL A 21 -9.25 6.05 69.97
CA VAL A 21 -8.40 5.16 69.16
C VAL A 21 -9.15 4.72 67.89
N ALA A 22 -10.43 4.35 67.99
CA ALA A 22 -11.24 4.01 66.82
C ALA A 22 -11.40 5.21 65.85
N GLY A 23 -11.61 6.43 66.40
CA GLY A 23 -11.64 7.66 65.61
C GLY A 23 -10.31 7.95 64.90
N ALA A 24 -9.18 7.75 65.59
CA ALA A 24 -7.86 7.94 64.99
C ALA A 24 -7.55 6.91 63.89
N VAL A 25 -7.95 5.67 64.05
CA VAL A 25 -7.80 4.62 63.00
C VAL A 25 -8.68 4.92 61.80
N LEU A 26 -9.92 5.38 62.01
CA LEU A 26 -10.82 5.79 60.91
C LEU A 26 -10.30 7.01 60.15
N THR A 27 -9.81 8.03 60.85
CA THR A 27 -9.23 9.22 60.19
C THR A 27 -7.95 8.87 59.42
N PHE A 28 -7.08 8.02 59.96
CA PHE A 28 -5.89 7.54 59.24
C PHE A 28 -6.28 6.72 58.02
N GLY A 29 -7.30 5.85 58.12
CA GLY A 29 -7.83 5.10 56.98
C GLY A 29 -8.39 6.01 55.88
N LEU A 30 -9.15 7.04 56.23
CA LEU A 30 -9.69 8.00 55.28
C LEU A 30 -8.59 8.83 54.58
N ILE A 31 -7.56 9.24 55.31
CA ILE A 31 -6.41 9.96 54.75
C ILE A 31 -5.66 9.08 53.73
N THR A 32 -5.41 7.81 54.06
CA THR A 32 -4.73 6.88 53.16
C THR A 32 -5.56 6.56 51.93
N ILE A 33 -6.88 6.44 52.06
CA ILE A 33 -7.79 6.28 50.91
C ILE A 33 -7.79 7.56 50.06
N GLY A 34 -7.85 8.75 50.67
CA GLY A 34 -7.79 10.03 49.96
C GLY A 34 -6.51 10.17 49.11
N HIS A 35 -5.35 9.77 49.67
CA HIS A 35 -4.10 9.77 48.91
C HIS A 35 -4.13 8.80 47.71
N LYS A 36 -4.66 7.59 47.92
CA LYS A 36 -4.79 6.60 46.85
C LYS A 36 -5.74 7.02 45.74
N ILE A 37 -6.85 7.67 46.09
CA ILE A 37 -7.81 8.24 45.13
C ILE A 37 -7.15 9.40 44.33
N ASN A 38 -6.43 10.29 45.02
CA ASN A 38 -5.72 11.38 44.37
C ASN A 38 -4.65 10.87 43.40
N ASP A 39 -3.86 9.86 43.80
CA ASP A 39 -2.88 9.22 42.92
C ASP A 39 -3.55 8.56 41.72
N GLY A 40 -4.70 7.91 41.91
CA GLY A 40 -5.51 7.34 40.84
C GLY A 40 -6.02 8.40 39.85
N LEU A 41 -6.56 9.52 40.35
CA LEU A 41 -7.07 10.62 39.51
C LEU A 41 -5.96 11.35 38.78
N THR A 42 -4.78 11.52 39.38
CA THR A 42 -3.61 12.12 38.68
C THR A 42 -3.07 11.20 37.62
N HIS A 43 -3.10 9.89 37.85
CA HIS A 43 -2.72 8.90 36.84
C HIS A 43 -3.68 8.88 35.66
N PHE A 44 -4.99 8.97 35.91
CA PHE A 44 -6.01 9.12 34.83
C PHE A 44 -5.81 10.38 33.98
N ARG A 45 -5.46 11.50 34.60
CA ARG A 45 -5.17 12.75 33.86
C ARG A 45 -3.90 12.70 33.02
N SER A 46 -2.94 11.86 33.37
CA SER A 46 -1.70 11.70 32.56
C SER A 46 -1.96 10.94 31.25
N PHE A 47 -2.99 10.07 31.20
CA PHE A 47 -3.39 9.38 29.97
C PHE A 47 -4.08 10.29 28.95
N ASP A 48 -4.56 11.47 29.34
CA ASP A 48 -5.19 12.45 28.44
C ASP A 48 -4.17 13.37 27.74
N ARG A 49 -2.90 13.31 28.15
CA ARG A 49 -1.84 14.08 27.49
C ARG A 49 -1.12 13.19 26.49
N TYR A 50 -1.40 13.39 25.23
CA TYR A 50 -0.72 12.68 24.16
C TYR A 50 -0.47 13.63 22.98
N ILE A 51 0.49 13.27 22.16
CA ILE A 51 0.76 13.93 20.89
C ILE A 51 0.59 12.95 19.75
N THR A 52 -0.14 13.35 18.73
CA THR A 52 -0.29 12.59 17.49
C THR A 52 0.73 13.08 16.47
N VAL A 53 1.58 12.20 16.02
CA VAL A 53 2.60 12.48 15.00
C VAL A 53 2.47 11.53 13.83
N LYS A 54 2.94 11.98 12.66
CA LYS A 54 3.03 11.14 11.46
C LYS A 54 4.51 10.95 11.12
N GLY A 55 4.89 9.69 10.94
CA GLY A 55 6.18 9.32 10.38
C GLY A 55 6.02 8.89 8.94
N LEU A 56 6.92 9.33 8.10
CA LEU A 56 7.01 9.00 6.69
C LEU A 56 8.30 8.23 6.44
N ALA A 57 8.22 7.17 5.66
CA ALA A 57 9.37 6.54 5.02
C ALA A 57 9.07 6.37 3.52
N THR A 58 10.08 6.55 2.71
CA THR A 58 10.01 6.40 1.25
C THR A 58 11.24 5.64 0.78
N LYS A 59 11.04 4.68 -0.12
CA LYS A 59 12.12 3.89 -0.71
C LYS A 59 11.91 3.76 -2.20
N ASP A 60 12.92 4.14 -2.96
CA ASP A 60 12.92 3.93 -4.40
C ASP A 60 13.32 2.49 -4.70
N VAL A 61 12.58 1.87 -5.62
CA VAL A 61 12.75 0.48 -6.06
C VAL A 61 12.54 0.38 -7.56
N ASP A 62 13.11 -0.64 -8.17
CA ASP A 62 12.80 -0.99 -9.56
C ASP A 62 11.66 -2.01 -9.60
N ALA A 63 10.79 -1.90 -10.60
CA ALA A 63 9.79 -2.91 -10.90
C ALA A 63 10.47 -4.26 -11.14
N ASP A 64 9.83 -5.35 -10.69
CA ASP A 64 10.35 -6.71 -10.80
C ASP A 64 9.52 -7.59 -11.73
N LEU A 65 8.51 -7.00 -12.34
CA LEU A 65 7.63 -7.66 -13.28
C LEU A 65 7.19 -6.64 -14.36
N ALA A 66 7.27 -7.05 -15.62
CA ALA A 66 6.72 -6.30 -16.74
C ALA A 66 5.68 -7.13 -17.49
N VAL A 67 4.59 -6.49 -17.88
CA VAL A 67 3.50 -7.08 -18.67
C VAL A 67 3.18 -6.16 -19.84
N TRP A 68 3.15 -6.71 -21.02
CA TRP A 68 2.85 -5.94 -22.24
C TRP A 68 1.84 -6.66 -23.12
N SER A 69 0.73 -6.00 -23.41
CA SER A 69 -0.28 -6.47 -24.36
C SER A 69 -0.02 -5.85 -25.73
N VAL A 70 0.53 -6.63 -26.64
CA VAL A 70 0.80 -6.22 -28.02
C VAL A 70 -0.40 -6.63 -28.87
N THR A 71 -1.17 -5.64 -29.31
CA THR A 71 -2.31 -5.83 -30.19
C THR A 71 -1.92 -5.43 -31.62
N PHE A 72 -2.25 -6.28 -32.56
CA PHE A 72 -2.04 -6.04 -33.99
C PHE A 72 -3.21 -6.55 -34.80
N ASN A 73 -3.38 -6.05 -35.99
CA ASN A 73 -4.51 -6.40 -36.88
C ASN A 73 -4.05 -6.62 -38.31
N VAL A 74 -4.89 -7.36 -39.02
CA VAL A 74 -4.76 -7.59 -40.47
C VAL A 74 -6.13 -7.49 -41.13
N THR A 75 -6.14 -7.22 -42.42
CA THR A 75 -7.36 -7.19 -43.22
C THR A 75 -7.23 -8.18 -44.38
N GLY A 76 -8.38 -8.70 -44.86
CA GLY A 76 -8.40 -9.60 -46.01
C GLY A 76 -9.76 -9.67 -46.71
N GLU A 77 -9.73 -10.08 -47.95
CA GLU A 77 -10.94 -10.30 -48.77
C GLU A 77 -11.68 -11.56 -48.33
N THR A 78 -10.92 -12.60 -47.92
CA THR A 78 -11.43 -13.86 -47.41
C THR A 78 -10.94 -14.10 -46.00
N LEU A 79 -11.72 -14.85 -45.21
CA LEU A 79 -11.31 -15.19 -43.87
C LEU A 79 -10.02 -16.02 -43.84
N ALA A 80 -9.86 -16.95 -44.78
CA ALA A 80 -8.65 -17.77 -44.88
C ALA A 80 -7.39 -16.94 -45.18
N GLY A 81 -7.45 -16.00 -46.13
CA GLY A 81 -6.33 -15.11 -46.45
C GLY A 81 -5.99 -14.15 -45.29
N ALA A 82 -7.02 -13.63 -44.59
CA ALA A 82 -6.79 -12.82 -43.38
C ALA A 82 -6.13 -13.63 -42.28
N GLN A 83 -6.51 -14.91 -42.10
CA GLN A 83 -5.93 -15.79 -41.09
C GLN A 83 -4.46 -16.15 -41.40
N GLU A 84 -4.13 -16.37 -42.66
CA GLU A 84 -2.75 -16.58 -43.10
C GLU A 84 -1.87 -15.33 -42.81
N SER A 85 -2.39 -14.15 -43.14
CA SER A 85 -1.72 -12.87 -42.85
C SER A 85 -1.55 -12.65 -41.34
N LEU A 86 -2.58 -13.05 -40.53
CA LEU A 86 -2.50 -12.95 -39.09
C LEU A 86 -1.42 -13.86 -38.51
N ALA A 87 -1.33 -15.12 -39.00
CA ALA A 87 -0.28 -16.05 -38.58
C ALA A 87 1.14 -15.56 -38.92
N ALA A 88 1.31 -14.95 -40.10
CA ALA A 88 2.58 -14.32 -40.47
C ALA A 88 2.95 -13.17 -39.54
N SER A 89 1.96 -12.30 -39.22
CA SER A 89 2.15 -11.16 -38.29
C SER A 89 2.45 -11.67 -36.87
N GLU A 90 1.75 -12.69 -36.39
CA GLU A 90 2.01 -13.30 -35.09
C GLU A 90 3.46 -13.82 -34.99
N LYS A 91 3.91 -14.52 -36.02
CA LYS A 91 5.30 -15.00 -36.08
C LYS A 91 6.28 -13.82 -35.98
N THR A 92 6.06 -12.76 -36.75
CA THR A 92 6.91 -11.55 -36.74
C THR A 92 6.96 -10.91 -35.34
N VAL A 93 5.81 -10.80 -34.66
CA VAL A 93 5.74 -10.23 -33.31
C VAL A 93 6.47 -11.14 -32.30
N ARG A 94 6.33 -12.46 -32.39
CA ARG A 94 7.03 -13.40 -31.52
C ARG A 94 8.55 -13.36 -31.74
N ASP A 95 8.98 -13.32 -32.98
CA ASP A 95 10.42 -13.23 -33.34
C ASP A 95 11.01 -11.89 -32.85
N PHE A 96 10.28 -10.80 -32.98
CA PHE A 96 10.66 -9.49 -32.44
C PHE A 96 10.82 -9.53 -30.91
N LEU A 97 9.85 -10.07 -30.18
CA LEU A 97 9.91 -10.19 -28.71
C LEU A 97 11.11 -11.05 -28.29
N ASN A 98 11.32 -12.18 -28.96
CA ASN A 98 12.45 -13.07 -28.70
C ASN A 98 13.81 -12.39 -28.95
N THR A 99 13.95 -11.65 -30.05
CA THR A 99 15.17 -10.88 -30.39
C THR A 99 15.47 -9.80 -29.33
N ASN A 100 14.45 -9.26 -28.68
CA ASN A 100 14.61 -8.29 -27.60
C ASN A 100 14.74 -8.93 -26.21
N GLY A 101 14.86 -10.26 -26.10
CA GLY A 101 15.15 -10.98 -24.86
C GLY A 101 13.92 -11.54 -24.13
N ILE A 102 12.73 -11.44 -24.71
CA ILE A 102 11.48 -11.99 -24.15
C ILE A 102 11.29 -13.39 -24.74
N LYS A 103 11.44 -14.42 -23.93
CA LYS A 103 11.41 -15.81 -24.35
C LYS A 103 10.00 -16.25 -24.81
N PRO A 104 9.90 -17.22 -25.75
CA PRO A 104 8.63 -17.69 -26.28
C PRO A 104 7.62 -18.17 -25.22
N GLU A 105 8.11 -18.82 -24.14
CA GLU A 105 7.27 -19.29 -23.03
C GLU A 105 6.65 -18.16 -22.18
N GLN A 106 7.18 -16.95 -22.31
CA GLN A 106 6.71 -15.74 -21.65
C GLN A 106 5.62 -15.01 -22.44
N VAL A 107 5.37 -15.46 -23.69
CA VAL A 107 4.41 -14.84 -24.61
C VAL A 107 3.21 -15.75 -24.79
N ARG A 108 2.02 -15.24 -24.45
CA ARG A 108 0.77 -16.00 -24.57
C ARG A 108 -0.22 -15.28 -25.45
N LEU A 109 -1.02 -16.04 -26.19
CA LEU A 109 -2.20 -15.53 -26.88
C LEU A 109 -3.26 -15.20 -25.82
N GLN A 110 -3.78 -13.98 -25.87
CA GLN A 110 -4.85 -13.53 -24.99
C GLN A 110 -6.21 -13.54 -25.70
N ASN A 111 -6.28 -12.97 -26.89
CA ASN A 111 -7.53 -12.78 -27.62
C ASN A 111 -7.31 -12.78 -29.13
N ILE A 112 -8.32 -13.28 -29.87
CA ILE A 112 -8.48 -13.08 -31.31
C ILE A 112 -9.88 -12.55 -31.53
N ASN A 113 -10.00 -11.44 -32.23
CA ASN A 113 -11.27 -10.85 -32.63
C ASN A 113 -11.40 -10.86 -34.16
N VAL A 114 -12.58 -11.21 -34.66
CA VAL A 114 -12.88 -11.29 -36.09
C VAL A 114 -14.09 -10.40 -36.39
N VAL A 115 -13.90 -9.44 -37.23
CA VAL A 115 -14.98 -8.55 -37.69
C VAL A 115 -15.26 -8.81 -39.19
N ASP A 116 -16.49 -9.22 -39.51
CA ASP A 116 -16.99 -9.27 -40.88
C ASP A 116 -17.76 -7.97 -41.17
N LYS A 117 -17.20 -7.10 -42.00
CA LYS A 117 -17.82 -5.82 -42.37
C LYS A 117 -19.20 -5.99 -43.01
N LYS A 118 -19.45 -7.12 -43.69
CA LYS A 118 -20.76 -7.37 -44.33
C LYS A 118 -21.85 -7.74 -43.33
N ALA A 119 -21.46 -8.25 -42.17
CA ALA A 119 -22.39 -8.60 -41.08
C ALA A 119 -22.77 -7.39 -40.22
N GLN A 120 -22.10 -6.26 -40.34
CA GLN A 120 -22.42 -5.04 -39.60
C GLN A 120 -23.63 -4.33 -40.15
N THR A 121 -24.66 -4.10 -39.36
CA THR A 121 -25.95 -3.48 -39.75
C THR A 121 -25.83 -2.02 -40.16
N TYR A 122 -24.77 -1.32 -39.75
CA TYR A 122 -24.46 0.07 -40.14
C TYR A 122 -23.23 0.12 -41.04
N ASN A 123 -23.43 -0.25 -42.31
CA ASN A 123 -22.37 -0.13 -43.30
C ASN A 123 -22.65 1.09 -44.19
N ASN A 124 -21.92 2.17 -44.00
CA ASN A 124 -22.06 3.44 -44.76
C ASN A 124 -21.54 3.35 -46.21
N GLY A 125 -21.68 2.21 -46.90
CA GLY A 125 -21.37 2.11 -48.34
C GLY A 125 -19.88 2.24 -48.69
N GLY A 126 -18.96 2.03 -47.76
CA GLY A 126 -17.52 2.03 -48.02
C GLY A 126 -17.06 0.84 -48.83
N ASP A 127 -15.87 0.94 -49.40
CA ASP A 127 -15.22 -0.12 -50.17
C ASP A 127 -15.15 -1.43 -49.38
N MET A 128 -15.81 -2.46 -49.92
CA MET A 128 -15.93 -3.80 -49.29
C MET A 128 -14.88 -4.80 -49.77
N THR A 129 -13.86 -4.34 -50.50
CA THR A 129 -12.79 -5.20 -51.01
C THR A 129 -12.08 -5.91 -49.87
N LEU A 130 -11.86 -5.24 -48.73
CA LEU A 130 -11.29 -5.81 -47.53
C LEU A 130 -12.42 -6.10 -46.53
N ARG A 131 -13.04 -7.28 -46.66
CA ARG A 131 -14.22 -7.69 -45.92
C ARG A 131 -13.94 -8.05 -44.45
N PHE A 132 -12.86 -8.77 -44.21
CA PHE A 132 -12.53 -9.28 -42.88
C PHE A 132 -11.45 -8.45 -42.23
N ILE A 133 -11.65 -8.13 -40.96
CA ILE A 133 -10.61 -7.54 -40.10
C ILE A 133 -10.40 -8.53 -38.93
N LEU A 134 -9.17 -8.97 -38.78
CA LEU A 134 -8.75 -9.83 -37.66
C LEU A 134 -7.80 -9.05 -36.80
N SER A 135 -8.07 -8.98 -35.47
CA SER A 135 -7.15 -8.45 -34.50
C SER A 135 -6.77 -9.49 -33.48
N GLN A 136 -5.51 -9.49 -33.09
CA GLN A 136 -4.95 -10.43 -32.13
C GLN A 136 -4.15 -9.69 -31.09
N THR A 137 -4.26 -10.15 -29.83
CA THR A 137 -3.47 -9.63 -28.72
C THR A 137 -2.59 -10.73 -28.15
N LEU A 138 -1.28 -10.49 -28.17
CA LEU A 138 -0.29 -11.29 -27.46
C LEU A 138 0.11 -10.58 -26.17
N VAL A 139 0.14 -11.33 -25.05
CA VAL A 139 0.64 -10.82 -23.77
C VAL A 139 2.01 -11.39 -23.51
N ALA A 140 2.97 -10.49 -23.40
CA ALA A 140 4.32 -10.78 -22.94
C ALA A 140 4.42 -10.48 -21.44
N ARG A 141 4.90 -11.45 -20.64
CA ARG A 141 5.08 -11.30 -19.21
C ARG A 141 6.48 -11.79 -18.81
N THR A 142 7.29 -10.90 -18.25
CA THR A 142 8.66 -11.23 -17.87
C THR A 142 9.08 -10.53 -16.58
N ASN A 143 9.98 -11.17 -15.84
CA ASN A 143 10.68 -10.54 -14.72
C ASN A 143 11.93 -9.76 -15.17
N ASP A 144 12.34 -9.92 -16.42
CA ASP A 144 13.40 -9.11 -17.04
C ASP A 144 12.79 -7.80 -17.56
N VAL A 145 12.68 -6.83 -16.66
CA VAL A 145 12.13 -5.51 -16.94
C VAL A 145 12.97 -4.77 -17.97
N ALA A 146 14.31 -4.95 -17.95
CA ALA A 146 15.21 -4.27 -18.88
C ALA A 146 14.97 -4.71 -20.33
N SER A 147 14.77 -6.01 -20.57
CA SER A 147 14.40 -6.55 -21.88
C SER A 147 13.07 -6.01 -22.36
N MET A 148 12.08 -5.84 -21.46
CA MET A 148 10.78 -5.26 -21.81
C MET A 148 10.89 -3.78 -22.19
N VAL A 149 11.66 -3.00 -21.44
CA VAL A 149 11.94 -1.58 -21.77
C VAL A 149 12.60 -1.48 -23.14
N LYS A 150 13.61 -2.31 -23.42
CA LYS A 150 14.28 -2.36 -24.72
C LYS A 150 13.31 -2.72 -25.85
N ALA A 151 12.47 -3.72 -25.66
CA ALA A 151 11.47 -4.13 -26.65
C ALA A 151 10.49 -2.98 -26.95
N SER A 152 9.99 -2.29 -25.94
CA SER A 152 9.06 -1.18 -26.12
C SER A 152 9.68 0.00 -26.88
N GLN A 153 10.96 0.29 -26.67
CA GLN A 153 11.69 1.33 -27.40
C GLN A 153 11.89 0.98 -28.88
N ASN A 154 12.01 -0.32 -29.19
CA ASN A 154 12.21 -0.83 -30.55
C ASN A 154 10.90 -1.15 -31.27
N ILE A 155 9.73 -0.79 -30.74
CA ILE A 155 8.41 -1.16 -31.30
C ILE A 155 8.26 -0.73 -32.77
N SER A 156 8.94 0.34 -33.21
CA SER A 156 8.95 0.80 -34.57
C SER A 156 9.45 -0.26 -35.59
N ASP A 157 10.23 -1.23 -35.12
CA ASP A 157 10.74 -2.28 -36.00
C ASP A 157 9.62 -3.26 -36.43
N LEU A 158 8.58 -3.43 -35.59
CA LEU A 158 7.38 -4.17 -35.98
C LEU A 158 6.63 -3.47 -37.11
N VAL A 159 6.52 -2.14 -37.06
CA VAL A 159 5.88 -1.34 -38.14
C VAL A 159 6.69 -1.42 -39.42
N LYS A 160 8.03 -1.35 -39.34
CA LYS A 160 8.92 -1.54 -40.52
C LYS A 160 8.80 -2.95 -41.10
N ALA A 161 8.53 -3.96 -40.28
CA ALA A 161 8.29 -5.33 -40.71
C ALA A 161 6.86 -5.55 -41.28
N GLY A 162 6.04 -4.51 -41.40
CA GLY A 162 4.71 -4.58 -41.97
C GLY A 162 3.58 -4.97 -41.00
N VAL A 163 3.85 -5.01 -39.70
CA VAL A 163 2.82 -5.32 -38.70
C VAL A 163 2.01 -4.06 -38.39
N THR A 164 0.71 -4.12 -38.57
CA THR A 164 -0.23 -3.04 -38.22
C THR A 164 -0.59 -3.15 -36.75
N LEU A 165 -0.03 -2.27 -35.94
CA LEU A 165 -0.26 -2.25 -34.49
C LEU A 165 -1.58 -1.58 -34.12
N GLY A 166 -2.20 -2.05 -33.01
CA GLY A 166 -3.45 -1.53 -32.47
C GLY A 166 -4.68 -2.30 -32.91
N ASP A 167 -5.84 -1.91 -32.35
CA ASP A 167 -7.16 -2.43 -32.71
C ASP A 167 -7.85 -1.44 -33.65
N PRO A 168 -8.43 -1.89 -34.76
CA PRO A 168 -9.11 -1.01 -35.71
C PRO A 168 -10.36 -0.31 -35.12
N ASN A 169 -10.86 -0.77 -34.00
CA ASN A 169 -11.98 -0.13 -33.26
C ASN A 169 -11.51 0.97 -32.29
N GLY A 170 -10.27 1.43 -32.38
CA GLY A 170 -9.72 2.55 -31.60
C GLY A 170 -8.86 2.16 -30.40
N GLY A 171 -8.57 0.88 -30.22
CA GLY A 171 -7.59 0.41 -29.24
C GLY A 171 -6.17 0.58 -29.76
N SER A 172 -5.32 1.31 -29.05
CA SER A 172 -3.88 1.31 -29.33
C SER A 172 -3.23 0.03 -28.83
N THR A 173 -2.09 -0.36 -29.44
CA THR A 173 -1.19 -1.27 -28.75
C THR A 173 -0.78 -0.62 -27.43
N GLY A 174 -1.12 -1.28 -26.31
CA GLY A 174 -0.81 -0.73 -24.98
C GLY A 174 0.69 -0.50 -24.82
N VAL A 175 1.04 0.40 -23.92
CA VAL A 175 2.41 0.50 -23.39
C VAL A 175 2.66 -0.61 -22.36
N PRO A 176 3.91 -1.06 -22.18
CA PRO A 176 4.22 -2.01 -21.11
C PRO A 176 3.82 -1.48 -19.76
N GLN A 177 3.28 -2.35 -18.91
CA GLN A 177 3.01 -2.08 -17.51
C GLN A 177 4.10 -2.70 -16.65
N TYR A 178 4.64 -1.91 -15.73
CA TYR A 178 5.69 -2.31 -14.82
C TYR A 178 5.13 -2.39 -13.40
N LEU A 179 5.38 -3.49 -12.73
CA LEU A 179 4.83 -3.80 -11.42
C LEU A 179 5.95 -4.12 -10.43
N PHE A 180 5.80 -3.65 -9.21
CA PHE A 180 6.65 -4.08 -8.10
C PHE A 180 5.87 -5.05 -7.22
N THR A 181 6.27 -6.32 -7.20
CA THR A 181 5.55 -7.39 -6.49
C THR A 181 6.16 -7.77 -5.14
N LYS A 182 7.42 -7.37 -4.88
CA LYS A 182 8.19 -7.71 -3.68
C LYS A 182 7.98 -6.75 -2.51
N ILE A 183 6.78 -6.19 -2.39
CA ILE A 183 6.47 -5.23 -1.34
C ILE A 183 6.67 -5.80 0.07
N ASN A 184 6.42 -7.10 0.27
CA ASN A 184 6.55 -7.75 1.57
C ASN A 184 8.00 -7.83 2.05
N ASP A 185 8.97 -7.80 1.15
CA ASP A 185 10.40 -7.88 1.48
C ASP A 185 10.91 -6.57 2.10
N ILE A 186 10.35 -5.43 1.64
CA ILE A 186 10.77 -4.09 2.09
C ILE A 186 9.84 -3.46 3.14
N LYS A 187 8.64 -4.01 3.31
CA LYS A 187 7.63 -3.50 4.24
C LYS A 187 8.12 -3.37 5.68
N PRO A 188 8.80 -4.36 6.30
CA PRO A 188 9.28 -4.25 7.67
C PRO A 188 10.28 -3.09 7.85
N GLU A 189 11.18 -2.91 6.92
CA GLU A 189 12.18 -1.83 6.92
C GLU A 189 11.50 -0.46 6.84
N LEU A 190 10.56 -0.28 5.91
CA LEU A 190 9.80 0.96 5.75
C LEU A 190 8.99 1.32 6.99
N ILE A 191 8.34 0.33 7.62
CA ILE A 191 7.58 0.55 8.86
C ILE A 191 8.51 0.98 9.99
N ALA A 192 9.66 0.32 10.13
CA ALA A 192 10.65 0.66 11.16
C ALA A 192 11.18 2.10 10.99
N GLU A 193 11.49 2.49 9.75
CA GLU A 193 11.95 3.84 9.43
C GLU A 193 10.85 4.88 9.66
N ALA A 194 9.62 4.64 9.20
CA ALA A 194 8.49 5.53 9.43
C ALA A 194 8.20 5.71 10.93
N THR A 195 8.29 4.62 11.72
CA THR A 195 8.12 4.67 13.17
C THR A 195 9.23 5.48 13.84
N LYS A 196 10.47 5.31 13.41
CA LYS A 196 11.62 6.11 13.89
C LYS A 196 11.42 7.60 13.60
N ASN A 197 10.98 7.94 12.40
CA ASN A 197 10.73 9.32 11.99
C ASN A 197 9.54 9.95 12.76
N ALA A 198 8.49 9.16 13.04
CA ALA A 198 7.40 9.58 13.90
C ALA A 198 7.89 9.89 15.32
N ARG A 199 8.74 9.02 15.88
CA ARG A 199 9.31 9.22 17.22
C ARG A 199 10.19 10.48 17.28
N ALA A 200 11.06 10.67 16.31
CA ALA A 200 11.90 11.88 16.23
C ALA A 200 11.06 13.17 16.17
N SER A 201 9.95 13.14 15.42
CA SER A 201 9.00 14.26 15.38
C SER A 201 8.33 14.49 16.74
N ALA A 202 7.92 13.43 17.44
CA ALA A 202 7.33 13.54 18.77
C ALA A 202 8.34 14.11 19.80
N GLU A 203 9.60 13.66 19.76
CA GLU A 203 10.69 14.14 20.63
C GLU A 203 10.97 15.63 20.40
N GLN A 204 10.94 16.09 19.16
CA GLN A 204 11.11 17.51 18.85
C GLN A 204 9.95 18.35 19.43
N PHE A 205 8.71 17.95 19.23
CA PHE A 205 7.54 18.64 19.79
C PHE A 205 7.53 18.63 21.33
N ALA A 206 7.89 17.51 21.95
CA ALA A 206 7.96 17.40 23.40
C ALA A 206 9.03 18.35 23.97
N LYS A 207 10.20 18.39 23.36
CA LYS A 207 11.29 19.30 23.72
C LYS A 207 10.86 20.77 23.63
N ASP A 208 10.19 21.15 22.54
CA ASP A 208 9.74 22.53 22.31
C ASP A 208 8.64 22.95 23.32
N SER A 209 7.89 21.99 23.86
CA SER A 209 6.85 22.21 24.90
C SER A 209 7.34 21.95 26.32
N GLY A 210 8.62 21.66 26.53
CA GLY A 210 9.19 21.39 27.85
C GLY A 210 8.67 20.09 28.48
N GLN A 211 8.36 19.08 27.65
CA GLN A 211 7.85 17.78 28.06
C GLN A 211 8.74 16.64 27.53
N GLU A 212 8.49 15.41 27.99
CA GLU A 212 9.17 14.22 27.51
C GLU A 212 8.21 13.26 26.80
N VAL A 213 8.72 12.56 25.77
CA VAL A 213 7.96 11.54 25.05
C VAL A 213 7.91 10.26 25.88
N GLY A 214 6.71 9.84 26.22
CA GLY A 214 6.43 8.60 26.93
C GLY A 214 6.25 7.40 25.99
N SER A 215 5.45 6.43 26.44
CA SER A 215 5.12 5.22 25.69
C SER A 215 4.11 5.50 24.56
N ILE A 216 4.06 4.58 23.61
CA ILE A 216 3.04 4.59 22.56
C ILE A 216 1.67 4.29 23.19
N ARG A 217 0.68 5.15 22.93
CA ARG A 217 -0.72 4.96 23.27
C ARG A 217 -1.43 4.18 22.17
N THR A 218 -1.28 4.63 20.92
CA THR A 218 -1.90 4.04 19.74
C THR A 218 -0.93 4.14 18.57
N ALA A 219 -0.86 3.11 17.75
CA ALA A 219 -0.10 3.11 16.52
C ALA A 219 -0.97 2.59 15.38
N ASN A 220 -1.12 3.39 14.34
CA ASN A 220 -1.85 3.03 13.13
C ASN A 220 -0.90 3.10 11.94
N GLN A 221 -0.73 1.96 11.28
CA GLN A 221 -0.04 1.90 10.01
C GLN A 221 -1.01 2.34 8.91
N GLY A 222 -0.66 3.36 8.15
CA GLY A 222 -1.38 3.76 6.95
C GLY A 222 -1.17 2.79 5.78
N TYR A 223 -1.79 3.12 4.66
CA TYR A 223 -1.62 2.37 3.42
C TYR A 223 -0.19 2.52 2.89
N ILE A 224 0.29 1.46 2.26
CA ILE A 224 1.50 1.51 1.45
C ILE A 224 1.09 2.00 0.08
N GLN A 225 1.71 3.08 -0.37
CA GLN A 225 1.50 3.65 -1.70
C GLN A 225 2.71 3.34 -2.57
N ILE A 226 2.44 2.89 -3.79
CA ILE A 226 3.46 2.75 -4.82
C ILE A 226 3.13 3.81 -5.86
N GLU A 227 4.11 4.63 -6.19
CA GLU A 227 3.98 5.74 -7.13
C GLU A 227 5.11 5.64 -8.17
N ALA A 228 4.98 6.34 -9.28
CA ALA A 228 6.14 6.54 -10.16
C ALA A 228 7.19 7.37 -9.40
N ARG A 229 8.48 6.99 -9.51
CA ARG A 229 9.56 7.78 -8.91
C ARG A 229 9.61 9.19 -9.51
N ASP A 230 9.43 9.29 -10.82
CA ASP A 230 9.54 10.55 -11.53
C ASP A 230 8.13 11.16 -11.74
N PRO A 231 7.92 12.45 -11.40
CA PRO A 231 6.62 13.08 -11.53
C PRO A 231 6.20 13.23 -13.01
N GLY A 232 4.89 13.12 -13.27
CA GLY A 232 4.32 13.27 -14.61
C GLY A 232 4.26 12.00 -15.44
N VAL A 233 4.71 10.87 -14.89
CA VAL A 233 4.59 9.54 -15.50
C VAL A 233 3.53 8.75 -14.74
N SER A 234 2.76 7.94 -15.47
CA SER A 234 1.83 6.99 -14.84
C SER A 234 2.60 5.96 -14.01
N GLU A 235 2.08 5.63 -12.83
CA GLU A 235 2.70 4.60 -11.99
C GLU A 235 2.91 3.30 -12.76
N SER A 236 1.90 2.82 -13.47
CA SER A 236 1.96 1.56 -14.22
C SER A 236 2.98 1.57 -15.36
N GLU A 237 3.32 2.74 -15.91
CA GLU A 237 4.22 2.89 -17.06
C GLU A 237 5.67 3.19 -16.65
N SER A 238 5.90 3.51 -15.38
CA SER A 238 7.25 3.77 -14.88
C SER A 238 7.91 2.50 -14.38
N PRO A 239 9.08 2.09 -14.90
CA PRO A 239 9.85 0.98 -14.33
C PRO A 239 10.47 1.32 -12.97
N GLN A 240 10.75 2.61 -12.70
CA GLN A 240 11.21 3.07 -11.40
C GLN A 240 10.01 3.47 -10.55
N LYS A 241 9.94 2.91 -9.34
CA LYS A 241 8.86 3.12 -8.38
C LYS A 241 9.37 3.79 -7.12
N SER A 242 8.50 4.53 -6.47
CA SER A 242 8.72 5.04 -5.13
C SER A 242 7.67 4.46 -4.20
N VAL A 243 8.11 3.69 -3.21
CA VAL A 243 7.23 3.06 -2.22
C VAL A 243 7.20 3.91 -0.98
N ARG A 244 6.02 4.38 -0.59
CA ARG A 244 5.79 5.30 0.51
C ARG A 244 4.94 4.65 1.59
N VAL A 245 5.34 4.81 2.84
CA VAL A 245 4.59 4.38 4.03
C VAL A 245 4.41 5.56 4.97
N VAL A 246 3.20 5.73 5.49
CA VAL A 246 2.90 6.71 6.54
C VAL A 246 2.41 5.95 7.76
N THR A 247 3.02 6.18 8.93
CA THR A 247 2.53 5.71 10.21
C THR A 247 2.02 6.88 11.03
N THR A 248 0.88 6.71 11.71
CA THR A 248 0.34 7.69 12.66
C THR A 248 0.44 7.09 14.04
N ILE A 249 1.12 7.78 14.96
CA ILE A 249 1.38 7.29 16.31
C ILE A 249 1.02 8.35 17.34
N ASP A 250 0.28 7.92 18.35
CA ASP A 250 -0.01 8.71 19.54
C ASP A 250 0.99 8.34 20.64
N TYR A 251 1.80 9.30 21.06
CA TYR A 251 2.70 9.15 22.20
C TYR A 251 2.14 9.86 23.41
N LEU A 252 2.19 9.20 24.56
CA LEU A 252 1.92 9.86 25.83
C LEU A 252 3.00 10.90 26.12
N LEU A 253 2.62 12.03 26.73
CA LEU A 253 3.53 13.07 27.17
C LEU A 253 3.74 12.97 28.69
N GLY A 254 4.99 12.86 29.09
CA GLY A 254 5.44 12.94 30.49
C GLY A 254 5.72 14.39 30.90
N LYS A 255 5.90 14.56 32.22
CA LYS A 255 6.40 15.85 32.77
C LYS A 255 7.92 15.86 32.69
#